data_e2e53bd3ec8f9650851751b1dcba253f
#
_entry.id   e2e53bd3ec8f9650851751b1dcba253f
#
_cell.length_a   1.000
_cell.length_b   1.000
_cell.length_c   1.000
_cell.angle_alpha   90.00
_cell.angle_beta   90.00
_cell.angle_gamma   90.00
#
_symmetry.space_group_name_H-M   'P 1'
#
loop_
_entity.id
_entity.type
_entity.pdbx_description
1 polymer ?
#
loop_
_entity_poly.entity_id
_entity_poly.type
_entity_poly.pdbx_seq_one_letter_code
_entity_poly.pdbx_strand_id
1 'polypeptide(L)'
;MKFAFYTLGCKTNQYETQAMERLLLERGHEIGHFDEKCDGYVINTCSVTAVADKKNRAIIRRCRRENPDALIGVCGCYSQHDAQAVKDLGVDVIGGSGQRQEFIDNMLKSLPLGGKVPPEGADEGPSAARISVDNALRRREFEILPAGGLEERTRAMLKVQDGCVNFCTYCIIPYTRGPIRSAPLELAVDQAKELAARGYREIVVTGIEIAGWGADLPGKPSVTTLIEAVCTAVPDLRIRLGSLEPRIVTEEFCKKLSVFPNLCPQFHLSLQSGCDTVLQRMKRKYDTARYLESVRLLENYFPGCAVTTDMIVAFPGETEEEFQQSLEFIRRCRFADMHIFPYSRRPGTPADKMPGQHNNATKEARSRAAIAVAEEMSREYRQKLIGKPLEVLFEEQDGGYFTGHAMNYVKVYFKGENLHNTLKTVTVTEVYRDGVMAE
;
A
#
# COMPACT_ATOMS: atom_id res chain seq x y z
N MET A 1 -11.26 -27.16 0.08
CA MET A 1 -9.83 -27.12 0.44
C MET A 1 -9.55 -25.81 1.15
N LYS A 2 -8.56 -25.80 2.05
CA LYS A 2 -8.20 -24.63 2.88
C LYS A 2 -6.94 -23.97 2.35
N PHE A 3 -7.01 -22.66 2.10
CA PHE A 3 -5.88 -21.83 1.65
C PHE A 3 -5.51 -20.78 2.68
N ALA A 4 -4.25 -20.43 2.75
CA ALA A 4 -3.79 -19.33 3.60
C ALA A 4 -2.97 -18.31 2.78
N PHE A 5 -3.05 -17.05 3.19
CA PHE A 5 -2.39 -15.94 2.50
C PHE A 5 -1.36 -15.24 3.39
N TYR A 6 -0.25 -14.85 2.78
CA TYR A 6 0.72 -13.95 3.39
C TYR A 6 1.00 -12.80 2.44
N THR A 7 0.76 -11.56 2.91
CA THR A 7 0.92 -10.37 2.08
C THR A 7 2.09 -9.52 2.58
N LEU A 8 3.02 -9.27 1.70
CA LEU A 8 4.07 -8.26 1.87
C LEU A 8 3.83 -7.11 0.91
N GLY A 9 4.04 -5.88 1.36
CA GLY A 9 4.04 -4.72 0.47
C GLY A 9 2.98 -3.66 0.74
N CYS A 10 2.54 -3.03 -0.34
CA CYS A 10 1.68 -1.84 -0.31
C CYS A 10 0.18 -2.18 -0.26
N LYS A 11 -0.65 -1.14 -0.15
CA LYS A 11 -2.12 -1.25 -0.17
C LYS A 11 -2.65 -1.95 -1.43
N THR A 12 -1.97 -1.77 -2.58
CA THR A 12 -2.31 -2.49 -3.82
C THR A 12 -2.13 -4.00 -3.65
N ASN A 13 -1.04 -4.46 -3.02
CA ASN A 13 -0.87 -5.88 -2.73
C ASN A 13 -1.94 -6.40 -1.76
N GLN A 14 -2.33 -5.59 -0.77
CA GLN A 14 -3.41 -5.95 0.16
C GLN A 14 -4.74 -6.12 -0.58
N TYR A 15 -5.10 -5.18 -1.47
CA TYR A 15 -6.28 -5.32 -2.33
C TYR A 15 -6.22 -6.60 -3.16
N GLU A 16 -5.09 -6.86 -3.83
CA GLU A 16 -4.92 -8.04 -4.67
C GLU A 16 -5.04 -9.34 -3.87
N THR A 17 -4.55 -9.36 -2.63
CA THR A 17 -4.74 -10.50 -1.73
C THR A 17 -6.20 -10.67 -1.36
N GLN A 18 -6.90 -9.60 -0.96
CA GLN A 18 -8.32 -9.64 -0.65
C GLN A 18 -9.15 -10.16 -1.83
N ALA A 19 -8.81 -9.72 -3.04
CA ALA A 19 -9.48 -10.21 -4.26
C ALA A 19 -9.22 -11.70 -4.52
N MET A 20 -7.99 -12.19 -4.32
CA MET A 20 -7.66 -13.60 -4.46
C MET A 20 -8.33 -14.47 -3.38
N GLU A 21 -8.42 -14.00 -2.14
CA GLU A 21 -9.19 -14.62 -1.05
C GLU A 21 -10.65 -14.81 -1.51
N ARG A 22 -11.25 -13.74 -2.02
CA ARG A 22 -12.64 -13.77 -2.51
C ARG A 22 -12.83 -14.74 -3.69
N LEU A 23 -11.91 -14.72 -4.66
CA LEU A 23 -11.95 -15.65 -5.80
C LEU A 23 -11.93 -17.13 -5.36
N LEU A 24 -11.23 -17.46 -4.29
CA LEU A 24 -11.23 -18.82 -3.73
C LEU A 24 -12.51 -19.14 -2.96
N LEU A 25 -13.03 -18.19 -2.17
CA LEU A 25 -14.31 -18.36 -1.44
C LEU A 25 -15.48 -18.58 -2.41
N GLU A 26 -15.56 -17.78 -3.51
CA GLU A 26 -16.58 -17.92 -4.54
C GLU A 26 -16.53 -19.27 -5.28
N ARG A 27 -15.37 -19.95 -5.25
CA ARG A 27 -15.16 -21.30 -5.79
C ARG A 27 -15.35 -22.43 -4.76
N GLY A 28 -15.84 -22.09 -3.56
CA GLY A 28 -16.15 -23.06 -2.50
C GLY A 28 -14.94 -23.54 -1.70
N HIS A 29 -13.85 -22.76 -1.70
CA HIS A 29 -12.68 -23.02 -0.85
C HIS A 29 -12.75 -22.22 0.44
N GLU A 30 -11.99 -22.63 1.47
CA GLU A 30 -11.90 -21.95 2.76
C GLU A 30 -10.60 -21.15 2.87
N ILE A 31 -10.64 -20.05 3.60
CA ILE A 31 -9.46 -19.26 3.95
C ILE A 31 -9.14 -19.45 5.43
N GLY A 32 -7.91 -19.89 5.72
CA GLY A 32 -7.40 -20.08 7.06
C GLY A 32 -6.27 -19.08 7.41
N HIS A 33 -5.80 -19.16 8.66
CA HIS A 33 -4.65 -18.38 9.08
C HIS A 33 -3.34 -18.97 8.52
N PHE A 34 -2.36 -18.10 8.26
CA PHE A 34 -1.09 -18.51 7.65
C PHE A 34 -0.26 -19.47 8.53
N ASP A 35 -0.45 -19.42 9.85
CA ASP A 35 0.23 -20.29 10.81
C ASP A 35 -0.52 -21.61 11.05
N GLU A 36 -1.65 -21.85 10.37
CA GLU A 36 -2.37 -23.11 10.40
C GLU A 36 -1.93 -24.05 9.28
N LYS A 37 -2.17 -25.35 9.45
CA LYS A 37 -1.97 -26.30 8.36
C LYS A 37 -3.07 -26.14 7.32
N CYS A 38 -2.67 -25.80 6.09
CA CYS A 38 -3.55 -25.59 4.95
C CYS A 38 -3.11 -26.45 3.75
N ASP A 39 -4.03 -26.67 2.82
CA ASP A 39 -3.77 -27.42 1.57
C ASP A 39 -2.92 -26.58 0.60
N GLY A 40 -3.07 -25.25 0.64
CA GLY A 40 -2.33 -24.32 -0.20
C GLY A 40 -1.98 -23.02 0.51
N TYR A 41 -0.87 -22.43 0.11
CA TYR A 41 -0.39 -21.14 0.61
C TYR A 41 -0.12 -20.20 -0.54
N VAL A 42 -0.61 -18.97 -0.44
CA VAL A 42 -0.37 -17.90 -1.41
C VAL A 42 0.45 -16.79 -0.75
N ILE A 43 1.62 -16.49 -1.32
CA ILE A 43 2.52 -15.44 -0.82
C ILE A 43 2.56 -14.31 -1.85
N ASN A 44 1.90 -13.18 -1.54
CA ASN A 44 1.92 -11.97 -2.35
C ASN A 44 3.09 -11.08 -1.96
N THR A 45 4.05 -10.91 -2.86
CA THR A 45 5.39 -10.39 -2.58
C THR A 45 5.59 -8.94 -2.99
N CYS A 46 6.50 -8.26 -2.28
CA CYS A 46 6.92 -6.89 -2.54
C CYS A 46 8.37 -6.82 -2.99
N SER A 47 8.73 -5.85 -3.84
CA SER A 47 10.10 -5.64 -4.32
C SER A 47 10.55 -4.17 -4.23
N VAL A 48 9.96 -3.38 -3.33
CA VAL A 48 10.31 -1.95 -3.19
C VAL A 48 11.69 -1.78 -2.54
N THR A 49 12.08 -2.65 -1.61
CA THR A 49 13.38 -2.60 -0.94
C THR A 49 14.09 -3.95 -0.92
N ALA A 50 15.42 -3.95 -0.79
CA ALA A 50 16.20 -5.18 -0.62
C ALA A 50 15.83 -5.93 0.68
N VAL A 51 15.39 -5.21 1.71
CA VAL A 51 14.86 -5.80 2.94
C VAL A 51 13.56 -6.56 2.68
N ALA A 52 12.67 -6.01 1.83
CA ALA A 52 11.46 -6.71 1.41
C ALA A 52 11.79 -8.02 0.68
N ASP A 53 12.76 -8.02 -0.24
CA ASP A 53 13.19 -9.24 -0.93
C ASP A 53 13.75 -10.29 0.04
N LYS A 54 14.53 -9.87 1.05
CA LYS A 54 15.04 -10.79 2.09
C LYS A 54 13.88 -11.39 2.90
N LYS A 55 12.87 -10.57 3.26
CA LYS A 55 11.67 -11.05 3.96
C LYS A 55 10.88 -12.02 3.10
N ASN A 56 10.66 -11.70 1.81
CA ASN A 56 9.98 -12.61 0.88
C ASN A 56 10.63 -13.99 0.88
N ARG A 57 11.95 -14.04 0.65
CA ARG A 57 12.69 -15.32 0.63
C ARG A 57 12.62 -16.07 1.96
N ALA A 58 12.67 -15.36 3.08
CA ALA A 58 12.56 -15.96 4.41
C ALA A 58 11.20 -16.63 4.64
N ILE A 59 10.10 -15.92 4.28
CA ILE A 59 8.73 -16.43 4.42
C ILE A 59 8.50 -17.64 3.49
N ILE A 60 8.93 -17.56 2.22
CA ILE A 60 8.79 -18.68 1.27
C ILE A 60 9.52 -19.92 1.78
N ARG A 61 10.79 -19.78 2.23
CA ARG A 61 11.56 -20.90 2.79
C ARG A 61 10.92 -21.46 4.07
N ARG A 62 10.41 -20.59 4.95
CA ARG A 62 9.69 -21.00 6.15
C ARG A 62 8.46 -21.80 5.79
N CYS A 63 7.65 -21.30 4.86
CA CYS A 63 6.42 -21.93 4.42
C CYS A 63 6.69 -23.33 3.87
N ARG A 64 7.68 -23.49 2.95
CA ARG A 64 8.03 -24.79 2.38
C ARG A 64 8.56 -25.77 3.43
N ARG A 65 9.42 -25.31 4.36
CA ARG A 65 9.98 -26.13 5.42
C ARG A 65 8.91 -26.66 6.38
N GLU A 66 7.94 -25.80 6.74
CA GLU A 66 6.87 -26.12 7.69
C GLU A 66 5.74 -26.94 7.04
N ASN A 67 5.58 -26.82 5.72
CA ASN A 67 4.52 -27.44 4.94
C ASN A 67 5.10 -28.10 3.65
N PRO A 68 5.86 -29.19 3.77
CA PRO A 68 6.57 -29.77 2.62
C PRO A 68 5.65 -30.27 1.51
N ASP A 69 4.44 -30.74 1.86
CA ASP A 69 3.49 -31.35 0.93
C ASP A 69 2.41 -30.35 0.44
N ALA A 70 2.38 -29.14 1.00
CA ALA A 70 1.37 -28.14 0.62
C ALA A 70 1.72 -27.47 -0.71
N LEU A 71 0.68 -27.07 -1.45
CA LEU A 71 0.82 -26.28 -2.67
C LEU A 71 1.23 -24.84 -2.31
N ILE A 72 2.38 -24.39 -2.78
CA ILE A 72 2.88 -23.02 -2.52
C ILE A 72 2.89 -22.21 -3.81
N GLY A 73 2.06 -21.16 -3.85
CA GLY A 73 2.06 -20.17 -4.90
C GLY A 73 2.65 -18.84 -4.46
N VAL A 74 3.47 -18.26 -5.32
CA VAL A 74 4.09 -16.96 -5.08
C VAL A 74 3.77 -16.01 -6.21
N CYS A 75 3.28 -14.82 -5.88
CA CYS A 75 2.98 -13.79 -6.86
C CYS A 75 3.45 -12.41 -6.37
N GLY A 76 3.29 -11.35 -7.18
CA GLY A 76 3.61 -9.98 -6.77
C GLY A 76 4.82 -9.37 -7.46
N CYS A 77 5.31 -8.26 -6.89
CA CYS A 77 6.38 -7.48 -7.53
C CYS A 77 7.73 -8.19 -7.49
N TYR A 78 8.01 -9.00 -6.46
CA TYR A 78 9.28 -9.75 -6.38
C TYR A 78 9.34 -10.85 -7.42
N SER A 79 8.30 -11.67 -7.55
CA SER A 79 8.23 -12.71 -8.59
C SER A 79 8.18 -12.12 -10.02
N GLN A 80 7.56 -10.95 -10.20
CA GLN A 80 7.61 -10.21 -11.47
C GLN A 80 9.02 -9.76 -11.83
N HIS A 81 9.81 -9.36 -10.84
CA HIS A 81 11.18 -8.86 -11.04
C HIS A 81 12.19 -9.99 -11.24
N ASP A 82 12.05 -11.09 -10.49
CA ASP A 82 13.00 -12.20 -10.47
C ASP A 82 12.27 -13.55 -10.24
N ALA A 83 11.58 -14.02 -11.26
CA ALA A 83 10.86 -15.30 -11.22
C ALA A 83 11.79 -16.49 -11.01
N GLN A 84 13.05 -16.42 -11.53
CA GLN A 84 14.02 -17.49 -11.36
C GLN A 84 14.45 -17.63 -9.90
N ALA A 85 14.77 -16.53 -9.23
CA ALA A 85 15.11 -16.56 -7.80
C ALA A 85 13.95 -17.10 -6.93
N VAL A 86 12.69 -16.91 -7.36
CA VAL A 86 11.52 -17.49 -6.69
C VAL A 86 11.41 -19.00 -6.96
N LYS A 87 11.64 -19.43 -8.21
CA LYS A 87 11.65 -20.85 -8.60
C LYS A 87 12.65 -21.65 -7.77
N ASP A 88 13.85 -21.11 -7.56
CA ASP A 88 14.93 -21.74 -6.80
C ASP A 88 14.60 -21.92 -5.30
N LEU A 89 13.46 -21.38 -4.82
CA LEU A 89 12.96 -21.59 -3.47
C LEU A 89 12.00 -22.78 -3.33
N GLY A 90 11.79 -23.54 -4.41
CA GLY A 90 10.98 -24.77 -4.40
C GLY A 90 9.48 -24.50 -4.27
N VAL A 91 8.97 -23.49 -4.98
CA VAL A 91 7.54 -23.18 -5.06
C VAL A 91 6.89 -23.86 -6.27
N ASP A 92 5.57 -24.09 -6.21
CA ASP A 92 4.85 -24.88 -7.22
C ASP A 92 4.24 -24.00 -8.32
N VAL A 93 3.77 -22.79 -7.94
CA VAL A 93 3.15 -21.85 -8.89
C VAL A 93 3.75 -20.47 -8.72
N ILE A 94 4.17 -19.85 -9.82
CA ILE A 94 4.76 -18.51 -9.84
C ILE A 94 3.93 -17.61 -10.76
N GLY A 95 3.33 -16.57 -10.19
CA GLY A 95 2.65 -15.49 -10.91
C GLY A 95 3.42 -14.19 -10.84
N GLY A 96 3.17 -13.30 -11.80
CA GLY A 96 3.71 -11.94 -11.79
C GLY A 96 2.97 -10.99 -10.85
N SER A 97 3.02 -9.71 -11.15
CA SER A 97 2.33 -8.63 -10.43
C SER A 97 0.94 -8.29 -11.01
N GLY A 98 0.45 -9.02 -11.99
CA GLY A 98 -0.88 -8.97 -12.60
C GLY A 98 -1.43 -10.36 -12.81
N GLN A 99 -2.59 -10.45 -13.51
CA GLN A 99 -3.22 -11.72 -13.86
C GLN A 99 -3.55 -12.61 -12.64
N ARG A 100 -4.17 -11.99 -11.62
CA ARG A 100 -4.50 -12.66 -10.35
C ARG A 100 -5.49 -13.79 -10.53
N GLN A 101 -6.45 -13.62 -11.45
CA GLN A 101 -7.40 -14.66 -11.79
C GLN A 101 -6.68 -15.89 -12.37
N GLU A 102 -5.83 -15.71 -13.38
CA GLU A 102 -5.05 -16.77 -14.00
C GLU A 102 -4.12 -17.45 -12.98
N PHE A 103 -3.52 -16.66 -12.07
CA PHE A 103 -2.69 -17.21 -11.01
C PHE A 103 -3.48 -18.17 -10.10
N ILE A 104 -4.67 -17.76 -9.64
CA ILE A 104 -5.54 -18.64 -8.84
C ILE A 104 -5.99 -19.87 -9.65
N ASP A 105 -6.32 -19.72 -10.93
CA ASP A 105 -6.65 -20.85 -11.79
C ASP A 105 -5.48 -21.85 -11.91
N ASN A 106 -4.26 -21.34 -12.01
CA ASN A 106 -3.04 -22.17 -12.03
C ASN A 106 -2.79 -22.87 -10.70
N MET A 107 -3.06 -22.20 -9.57
CA MET A 107 -3.02 -22.82 -8.24
C MET A 107 -4.00 -24.01 -8.18
N LEU A 108 -5.25 -23.80 -8.56
CA LEU A 108 -6.28 -24.85 -8.50
C LEU A 108 -5.99 -26.02 -9.45
N LYS A 109 -5.44 -25.77 -10.64
CA LYS A 109 -5.01 -26.80 -11.59
C LYS A 109 -3.79 -27.61 -11.12
N SER A 110 -3.02 -27.09 -10.18
CA SER A 110 -1.85 -27.75 -9.62
C SER A 110 -2.15 -28.56 -8.37
N LEU A 111 -3.40 -28.52 -7.90
CA LEU A 111 -3.84 -29.38 -6.82
C LEU A 111 -3.90 -30.83 -7.26
N PRO A 112 -3.49 -31.80 -6.42
CA PRO A 112 -3.69 -33.20 -6.70
C PRO A 112 -5.20 -33.48 -6.87
N LEU A 113 -5.61 -33.88 -8.06
CA LEU A 113 -6.96 -34.34 -8.31
C LEU A 113 -7.23 -35.54 -7.39
N GLY A 114 -8.16 -35.40 -6.45
CA GLY A 114 -8.42 -36.33 -5.38
C GLY A 114 -8.38 -37.81 -5.82
N GLY A 115 -7.46 -38.57 -5.23
CA GLY A 115 -7.47 -40.02 -5.14
C GLY A 115 -7.16 -40.84 -6.40
N LYS A 116 -6.70 -40.26 -7.50
CA LYS A 116 -6.18 -41.05 -8.63
C LYS A 116 -4.65 -40.91 -8.64
N VAL A 117 -3.98 -41.97 -8.20
CA VAL A 117 -2.58 -42.27 -8.50
C VAL A 117 -2.41 -42.12 -10.02
N PRO A 118 -1.40 -41.36 -10.53
CA PRO A 118 -1.08 -41.33 -11.94
C PRO A 118 -0.83 -42.79 -12.39
N PRO A 119 -1.20 -43.17 -13.63
CA PRO A 119 -0.87 -44.50 -14.12
C PRO A 119 0.65 -44.70 -14.03
N GLU A 120 1.06 -45.84 -13.48
CA GLU A 120 2.47 -46.27 -13.42
C GLU A 120 3.10 -46.13 -14.81
N GLY A 121 4.07 -45.22 -14.95
CA GLY A 121 4.82 -45.01 -16.18
C GLY A 121 5.16 -43.56 -16.53
N ALA A 122 4.69 -42.56 -15.81
CA ALA A 122 5.16 -41.20 -15.98
C ALA A 122 6.37 -40.97 -15.04
N ASP A 123 7.56 -41.12 -15.56
CA ASP A 123 8.84 -40.74 -14.96
C ASP A 123 8.94 -39.16 -15.02
N GLU A 124 8.00 -38.47 -14.38
CA GLU A 124 8.09 -37.02 -14.16
C GLU A 124 8.68 -36.82 -12.77
N GLY A 125 9.97 -36.45 -12.75
CA GLY A 125 10.63 -35.87 -11.59
C GLY A 125 9.80 -34.71 -10.99
N PRO A 126 10.15 -34.14 -9.84
CA PRO A 126 9.33 -33.16 -9.12
C PRO A 126 8.76 -32.14 -10.11
N SER A 127 7.43 -32.07 -10.20
CA SER A 127 6.69 -31.28 -11.21
C SER A 127 7.31 -29.89 -11.33
N ALA A 128 7.76 -29.55 -12.53
CA ALA A 128 8.40 -28.26 -12.77
C ALA A 128 7.43 -27.13 -12.39
N ALA A 129 7.91 -26.15 -11.60
CA ALA A 129 7.10 -25.01 -11.16
C ALA A 129 6.34 -24.37 -12.33
N ARG A 130 5.02 -24.21 -12.19
CA ARG A 130 4.22 -23.53 -13.22
C ARG A 130 4.45 -22.04 -13.14
N ILE A 131 5.04 -21.45 -14.19
CA ILE A 131 5.40 -20.03 -14.23
C ILE A 131 4.48 -19.29 -15.20
N SER A 132 3.76 -18.27 -14.71
CA SER A 132 2.92 -17.35 -15.48
C SER A 132 3.31 -15.92 -15.13
N VAL A 133 4.40 -15.44 -15.75
CA VAL A 133 4.93 -14.08 -15.56
C VAL A 133 5.05 -13.41 -16.92
N ASP A 134 4.20 -12.43 -17.15
CA ASP A 134 4.15 -11.66 -18.39
C ASP A 134 5.14 -10.49 -18.42
N ASN A 135 5.23 -9.81 -19.56
CA ASN A 135 5.98 -8.55 -19.66
C ASN A 135 5.08 -7.38 -19.21
N ALA A 136 5.28 -6.91 -17.96
CA ALA A 136 4.50 -5.83 -17.38
C ALA A 136 4.46 -4.55 -18.23
N LEU A 137 5.54 -4.23 -18.97
CA LEU A 137 5.61 -3.03 -19.84
C LEU A 137 4.65 -3.10 -21.04
N ARG A 138 4.15 -4.28 -21.38
CA ARG A 138 3.20 -4.49 -22.49
C ARG A 138 1.74 -4.44 -22.05
N ARG A 139 1.45 -4.39 -20.76
CA ARG A 139 0.07 -4.33 -20.24
C ARG A 139 -0.61 -3.04 -20.67
N ARG A 140 -1.88 -3.13 -21.05
CA ARG A 140 -2.68 -1.96 -21.48
C ARG A 140 -4.03 -1.89 -20.78
N GLU A 141 -4.51 -2.99 -20.24
CA GLU A 141 -5.83 -3.10 -19.63
C GLU A 141 -5.73 -3.11 -18.10
N PHE A 142 -6.70 -2.50 -17.45
CA PHE A 142 -6.87 -2.60 -16.01
C PHE A 142 -7.44 -3.97 -15.66
N GLU A 143 -6.81 -4.68 -14.75
CA GLU A 143 -7.30 -5.97 -14.29
C GLU A 143 -8.47 -5.78 -13.33
N ILE A 144 -9.65 -6.22 -13.73
CA ILE A 144 -10.87 -6.15 -12.92
C ILE A 144 -10.87 -7.34 -11.97
N LEU A 145 -10.85 -7.05 -10.69
CA LEU A 145 -10.90 -8.02 -9.62
C LEU A 145 -12.05 -7.68 -8.66
N PRO A 146 -12.62 -8.66 -7.95
CA PRO A 146 -13.66 -8.40 -6.97
C PRO A 146 -13.12 -7.53 -5.83
N ALA A 147 -13.91 -6.55 -5.38
CA ALA A 147 -13.56 -5.69 -4.26
C ALA A 147 -13.90 -6.33 -2.91
N GLY A 148 -13.09 -6.02 -1.89
CA GLY A 148 -13.26 -6.54 -0.53
C GLY A 148 -12.80 -7.99 -0.37
N GLY A 149 -12.47 -8.36 0.86
CA GLY A 149 -12.02 -9.69 1.24
C GLY A 149 -12.91 -10.28 2.34
N LEU A 150 -12.28 -10.83 3.39
CA LEU A 150 -12.95 -11.41 4.54
C LEU A 150 -13.87 -10.39 5.25
N GLU A 151 -15.00 -10.85 5.72
CA GLU A 151 -16.06 -10.01 6.33
C GLU A 151 -15.67 -9.34 7.65
N GLU A 152 -14.65 -9.84 8.33
CA GLU A 152 -14.18 -9.30 9.62
C GLU A 152 -13.40 -7.98 9.51
N ARG A 153 -13.15 -7.48 8.29
CA ARG A 153 -12.39 -6.24 8.10
C ARG A 153 -13.30 -5.01 8.15
N THR A 154 -12.88 -3.99 8.90
CA THR A 154 -13.60 -2.71 9.04
C THR A 154 -13.38 -1.78 7.84
N ARG A 155 -12.21 -1.90 7.18
CA ARG A 155 -11.80 -1.10 6.02
C ARG A 155 -11.57 -1.96 4.79
N ALA A 156 -12.06 -1.50 3.64
CA ALA A 156 -11.80 -2.12 2.34
C ALA A 156 -10.86 -1.27 1.50
N MET A 157 -10.02 -1.96 0.70
CA MET A 157 -9.24 -1.31 -0.33
C MET A 157 -10.05 -1.25 -1.62
N LEU A 158 -10.06 -0.11 -2.30
CA LEU A 158 -10.62 0.07 -3.64
C LEU A 158 -9.49 0.45 -4.58
N LYS A 159 -9.02 -0.52 -5.36
CA LYS A 159 -7.96 -0.28 -6.35
C LYS A 159 -8.57 0.35 -7.59
N VAL A 160 -8.21 1.57 -7.88
CA VAL A 160 -8.72 2.34 -9.03
C VAL A 160 -7.67 2.54 -10.13
N GLN A 161 -6.40 2.23 -9.83
CA GLN A 161 -5.30 2.48 -10.77
C GLN A 161 -4.16 1.48 -10.53
N ASP A 162 -3.43 1.12 -11.60
CA ASP A 162 -2.22 0.32 -11.55
C ASP A 162 -1.16 0.87 -12.52
N GLY A 163 0.11 0.53 -12.26
CA GLY A 163 1.24 0.98 -13.05
C GLY A 163 1.64 2.44 -12.81
N CYS A 164 2.84 2.82 -13.31
CA CYS A 164 3.40 4.16 -13.15
C CYS A 164 4.38 4.47 -14.27
N VAL A 165 4.35 5.70 -14.78
CA VAL A 165 5.26 6.21 -15.85
C VAL A 165 6.21 7.31 -15.36
N ASN A 166 6.39 7.48 -14.07
CA ASN A 166 7.27 8.50 -13.52
C ASN A 166 8.76 8.14 -13.65
N PHE A 167 9.11 6.86 -13.67
CA PHE A 167 10.48 6.38 -13.81
C PHE A 167 11.47 7.11 -12.89
N CYS A 168 11.08 7.33 -11.63
CA CYS A 168 11.98 7.85 -10.60
C CYS A 168 13.22 6.97 -10.53
N THR A 169 14.41 7.56 -10.38
CA THR A 169 15.68 6.86 -10.56
C THR A 169 15.92 5.70 -9.60
N TYR A 170 15.24 5.69 -8.46
CA TYR A 170 15.34 4.63 -7.43
C TYR A 170 14.25 3.56 -7.55
N CYS A 171 13.24 3.75 -8.41
CA CYS A 171 12.00 2.99 -8.35
C CYS A 171 11.95 1.86 -9.37
N ILE A 172 11.68 0.65 -8.90
CA ILE A 172 11.52 -0.54 -9.74
C ILE A 172 10.08 -0.71 -10.26
N ILE A 173 9.12 0.04 -9.70
CA ILE A 173 7.69 -0.16 -9.96
C ILE A 173 7.30 -0.02 -11.44
N PRO A 174 7.79 0.96 -12.23
CA PRO A 174 7.47 1.01 -13.65
C PRO A 174 7.80 -0.28 -14.40
N TYR A 175 8.85 -0.96 -14.01
CA TYR A 175 9.32 -2.21 -14.64
C TYR A 175 8.55 -3.44 -14.18
N THR A 176 8.01 -3.42 -12.95
CA THR A 176 7.26 -4.54 -12.39
C THR A 176 5.75 -4.41 -12.56
N ARG A 177 5.21 -3.19 -12.64
CA ARG A 177 3.77 -2.93 -12.77
C ARG A 177 3.38 -2.43 -14.16
N GLY A 178 4.32 -1.88 -14.93
CA GLY A 178 4.08 -1.36 -16.29
C GLY A 178 3.43 0.02 -16.32
N PRO A 179 2.87 0.42 -17.48
CA PRO A 179 2.23 1.72 -17.68
C PRO A 179 0.96 1.90 -16.87
N ILE A 180 0.48 3.15 -16.82
CA ILE A 180 -0.79 3.51 -16.18
C ILE A 180 -1.94 2.72 -16.81
N ARG A 181 -2.78 2.18 -15.95
CA ARG A 181 -4.04 1.53 -16.27
C ARG A 181 -5.06 1.92 -15.22
N SER A 182 -6.16 2.51 -15.64
CA SER A 182 -7.20 3.06 -14.77
C SER A 182 -8.46 2.19 -14.80
N ALA A 183 -9.07 2.00 -13.64
CA ALA A 183 -10.42 1.43 -13.58
C ALA A 183 -11.41 2.41 -14.25
N PRO A 184 -12.37 1.94 -15.03
CA PRO A 184 -13.50 2.76 -15.48
C PRO A 184 -14.19 3.42 -14.27
N LEU A 185 -14.71 4.64 -14.45
CA LEU A 185 -15.37 5.39 -13.38
C LEU A 185 -16.55 4.61 -12.79
N GLU A 186 -17.38 4.07 -13.66
CA GLU A 186 -18.58 3.31 -13.30
C GLU A 186 -18.22 2.08 -12.45
N LEU A 187 -17.16 1.35 -12.84
CA LEU A 187 -16.68 0.20 -12.09
C LEU A 187 -16.25 0.60 -10.67
N ALA A 188 -15.51 1.69 -10.53
CA ALA A 188 -15.06 2.15 -9.22
C ALA A 188 -16.23 2.55 -8.30
N VAL A 189 -17.25 3.21 -8.87
CA VAL A 189 -18.48 3.60 -8.16
C VAL A 189 -19.29 2.37 -7.76
N ASP A 190 -19.46 1.39 -8.66
CA ASP A 190 -20.23 0.18 -8.38
C ASP A 190 -19.55 -0.67 -7.31
N GLN A 191 -18.23 -0.82 -7.37
CA GLN A 191 -17.46 -1.49 -6.33
C GLN A 191 -17.56 -0.75 -4.97
N ALA A 192 -17.56 0.58 -4.97
CA ALA A 192 -17.75 1.35 -3.73
C ALA A 192 -19.13 1.08 -3.10
N LYS A 193 -20.20 1.05 -3.91
CA LYS A 193 -21.56 0.71 -3.45
C LYS A 193 -21.63 -0.73 -2.93
N GLU A 194 -20.99 -1.68 -3.62
CA GLU A 194 -20.92 -3.07 -3.17
C GLU A 194 -20.25 -3.18 -1.79
N LEU A 195 -19.12 -2.48 -1.59
CA LEU A 195 -18.44 -2.46 -0.30
C LEU A 195 -19.30 -1.85 0.81
N ALA A 196 -20.05 -0.78 0.49
CA ALA A 196 -21.03 -0.19 1.41
C ALA A 196 -22.10 -1.21 1.83
N ALA A 197 -22.71 -1.90 0.85
CA ALA A 197 -23.71 -2.92 1.09
C ALA A 197 -23.21 -4.12 1.92
N ARG A 198 -21.91 -4.41 1.89
CA ARG A 198 -21.25 -5.45 2.69
C ARG A 198 -20.88 -4.99 4.11
N GLY A 199 -21.23 -3.77 4.52
CA GLY A 199 -21.06 -3.28 5.89
C GLY A 199 -19.67 -2.72 6.22
N TYR A 200 -18.79 -2.50 5.24
CA TYR A 200 -17.56 -1.75 5.47
C TYR A 200 -17.87 -0.33 5.90
N ARG A 201 -17.03 0.24 6.76
CA ARG A 201 -17.19 1.61 7.29
C ARG A 201 -16.24 2.62 6.66
N GLU A 202 -15.14 2.14 6.08
CA GLU A 202 -14.15 2.99 5.40
C GLU A 202 -13.67 2.32 4.11
N ILE A 203 -13.58 3.11 3.03
CA ILE A 203 -12.94 2.73 1.77
C ILE A 203 -11.63 3.49 1.63
N VAL A 204 -10.55 2.76 1.36
CA VAL A 204 -9.25 3.35 1.01
C VAL A 204 -9.07 3.27 -0.50
N VAL A 205 -9.27 4.39 -1.19
CA VAL A 205 -9.01 4.51 -2.63
C VAL A 205 -7.50 4.38 -2.85
N THR A 206 -7.09 3.36 -3.58
CA THR A 206 -5.67 2.99 -3.73
C THR A 206 -5.27 2.72 -5.18
N GLY A 207 -4.00 2.76 -5.42
CA GLY A 207 -3.34 2.46 -6.67
C GLY A 207 -1.82 2.55 -6.50
N ILE A 208 -1.10 2.39 -7.58
CA ILE A 208 0.36 2.59 -7.60
C ILE A 208 0.69 4.09 -7.62
N GLU A 209 -0.07 4.86 -8.39
CA GLU A 209 0.02 6.33 -8.47
C GLU A 209 -1.38 6.85 -8.81
N ILE A 210 -2.22 7.03 -7.81
CA ILE A 210 -3.64 7.38 -8.04
C ILE A 210 -3.83 8.72 -8.72
N ALA A 211 -2.86 9.65 -8.61
CA ALA A 211 -2.88 10.92 -9.33
C ALA A 211 -2.85 10.75 -10.86
N GLY A 212 -2.36 9.60 -11.34
CA GLY A 212 -2.35 9.25 -12.76
C GLY A 212 -3.65 8.60 -13.26
N TRP A 213 -4.66 8.40 -12.40
CA TRP A 213 -5.94 7.85 -12.82
C TRP A 213 -6.59 8.71 -13.90
N GLY A 214 -7.14 8.05 -14.90
CA GLY A 214 -7.82 8.67 -16.02
C GLY A 214 -6.91 9.07 -17.18
N ALA A 215 -5.59 9.09 -17.00
CA ALA A 215 -4.67 9.53 -18.07
C ALA A 215 -4.71 8.62 -19.32
N ASP A 216 -5.11 7.37 -19.19
CA ASP A 216 -5.28 6.37 -20.24
C ASP A 216 -6.75 6.17 -20.66
N LEU A 217 -7.70 6.82 -19.98
CA LEU A 217 -9.12 6.75 -20.32
C LEU A 217 -9.53 7.78 -21.38
N PRO A 218 -10.61 7.51 -22.14
CA PRO A 218 -11.18 8.51 -23.05
C PRO A 218 -11.54 9.81 -22.32
N GLY A 219 -11.25 10.95 -22.92
CA GLY A 219 -11.50 12.27 -22.32
C GLY A 219 -10.54 12.64 -21.18
N LYS A 220 -9.67 11.74 -20.76
CA LYS A 220 -8.67 11.94 -19.71
C LYS A 220 -9.22 12.63 -18.45
N PRO A 221 -10.24 12.05 -17.81
CA PRO A 221 -10.80 12.62 -16.60
C PRO A 221 -9.75 12.68 -15.49
N SER A 222 -9.92 13.63 -14.55
CA SER A 222 -9.00 13.75 -13.42
C SER A 222 -9.37 12.79 -12.29
N VAL A 223 -8.41 12.46 -11.44
CA VAL A 223 -8.70 11.69 -10.21
C VAL A 223 -9.66 12.45 -9.27
N THR A 224 -9.72 13.77 -9.35
CA THR A 224 -10.72 14.59 -8.63
C THR A 224 -12.13 14.15 -9.00
N THR A 225 -12.42 13.97 -10.30
CA THR A 225 -13.72 13.47 -10.78
C THR A 225 -14.05 12.09 -10.21
N LEU A 226 -13.07 11.18 -10.13
CA LEU A 226 -13.26 9.89 -9.51
C LEU A 226 -13.62 10.01 -8.03
N ILE A 227 -12.86 10.83 -7.27
CA ILE A 227 -13.08 10.99 -5.83
C ILE A 227 -14.45 11.63 -5.56
N GLU A 228 -14.83 12.66 -6.31
CA GLU A 228 -16.16 13.28 -6.26
C GLU A 228 -17.28 12.23 -6.48
N ALA A 229 -17.15 11.41 -7.52
CA ALA A 229 -18.13 10.37 -7.83
C ALA A 229 -18.24 9.31 -6.71
N VAL A 230 -17.11 8.84 -6.18
CA VAL A 230 -17.10 7.85 -5.09
C VAL A 230 -17.68 8.46 -3.80
N CYS A 231 -17.27 9.66 -3.40
CA CYS A 231 -17.80 10.32 -2.21
C CYS A 231 -19.32 10.55 -2.30
N THR A 232 -19.81 10.93 -3.48
CA THR A 232 -21.24 11.12 -3.75
C THR A 232 -22.03 9.81 -3.71
N ALA A 233 -21.45 8.73 -4.22
CA ALA A 233 -22.13 7.45 -4.33
C ALA A 233 -22.32 6.73 -2.99
N VAL A 234 -21.45 6.99 -2.01
CA VAL A 234 -21.45 6.35 -0.69
C VAL A 234 -21.25 7.38 0.44
N PRO A 235 -22.20 8.29 0.65
CA PRO A 235 -22.06 9.44 1.55
C PRO A 235 -21.87 9.03 3.03
N ASP A 236 -22.34 7.85 3.40
CA ASP A 236 -22.25 7.33 4.77
C ASP A 236 -20.94 6.56 5.05
N LEU A 237 -20.09 6.37 4.04
CA LEU A 237 -18.80 5.73 4.20
C LEU A 237 -17.67 6.75 4.24
N ARG A 238 -16.71 6.52 5.10
CA ARG A 238 -15.44 7.26 5.10
C ARG A 238 -14.63 6.90 3.85
N ILE A 239 -14.20 7.92 3.12
CA ILE A 239 -13.33 7.77 1.94
C ILE A 239 -11.96 8.30 2.29
N ARG A 240 -10.98 7.42 2.26
CA ARG A 240 -9.57 7.77 2.49
C ARG A 240 -8.77 7.61 1.20
N LEU A 241 -7.87 8.54 0.96
CA LEU A 241 -7.01 8.50 -0.23
C LEU A 241 -5.71 7.77 0.08
N GLY A 242 -5.22 7.00 -0.88
CA GLY A 242 -3.87 6.48 -0.90
C GLY A 242 -2.84 7.58 -1.16
N SER A 243 -1.62 7.19 -1.51
CA SER A 243 -0.53 8.15 -1.77
C SER A 243 -0.81 9.03 -2.97
N LEU A 244 -0.57 10.32 -2.80
CA LEU A 244 -0.75 11.36 -3.81
C LEU A 244 0.60 11.92 -4.26
N GLU A 245 0.72 12.20 -5.52
CA GLU A 245 1.79 13.01 -6.07
C GLU A 245 1.47 14.50 -5.80
N PRO A 246 2.41 15.30 -5.26
CA PRO A 246 2.10 16.64 -4.74
C PRO A 246 1.43 17.60 -5.75
N ARG A 247 1.78 17.52 -7.04
CA ARG A 247 1.25 18.42 -8.08
C ARG A 247 -0.26 18.32 -8.32
N ILE A 248 -0.89 17.21 -7.90
CA ILE A 248 -2.34 17.07 -8.04
C ILE A 248 -3.09 17.98 -7.07
N VAL A 249 -2.46 18.32 -5.94
CA VAL A 249 -3.06 19.19 -4.93
C VAL A 249 -3.02 20.63 -5.45
N THR A 250 -4.04 20.98 -6.22
CA THR A 250 -4.29 22.33 -6.73
C THR A 250 -5.41 22.99 -5.92
N GLU A 251 -5.59 24.27 -6.08
CA GLU A 251 -6.73 24.97 -5.47
C GLU A 251 -8.08 24.37 -5.92
N GLU A 252 -8.19 24.03 -7.22
CA GLU A 252 -9.38 23.37 -7.75
C GLU A 252 -9.63 22.01 -7.09
N PHE A 253 -8.59 21.16 -6.95
CA PHE A 253 -8.67 19.89 -6.23
C PHE A 253 -9.20 20.09 -4.81
N CYS A 254 -8.61 21.00 -4.06
CA CYS A 254 -9.00 21.26 -2.68
C CYS A 254 -10.42 21.80 -2.58
N LYS A 255 -10.78 22.79 -3.42
CA LYS A 255 -12.10 23.42 -3.44
C LYS A 255 -13.22 22.43 -3.77
N LYS A 256 -12.99 21.53 -4.74
CA LYS A 256 -13.98 20.50 -5.11
C LYS A 256 -14.14 19.42 -4.04
N LEU A 257 -13.07 19.05 -3.37
CA LEU A 257 -13.11 17.91 -2.44
C LEU A 257 -13.40 18.31 -0.99
N SER A 258 -13.16 19.55 -0.59
CA SER A 258 -13.43 20.00 0.79
C SER A 258 -14.93 20.09 1.16
N VAL A 259 -15.82 19.96 0.19
CA VAL A 259 -17.27 19.95 0.41
C VAL A 259 -17.81 18.58 0.86
N PHE A 260 -17.00 17.52 0.75
CA PHE A 260 -17.41 16.16 1.09
C PHE A 260 -17.07 15.83 2.55
N PRO A 261 -18.06 15.74 3.46
CA PRO A 261 -17.81 15.46 4.87
C PRO A 261 -17.30 14.04 5.12
N ASN A 262 -17.55 13.12 4.20
CA ASN A 262 -17.10 11.74 4.26
C ASN A 262 -15.67 11.53 3.70
N LEU A 263 -15.05 12.55 3.11
CA LEU A 263 -13.63 12.48 2.73
C LEU A 263 -12.76 12.68 3.96
N CYS A 264 -11.94 11.69 4.28
CA CYS A 264 -11.01 11.75 5.40
C CYS A 264 -9.97 12.86 5.21
N PRO A 265 -9.83 13.82 6.13
CA PRO A 265 -8.84 14.89 6.05
C PRO A 265 -7.43 14.38 6.43
N GLN A 266 -6.96 13.39 5.69
CA GLN A 266 -5.62 12.81 5.79
C GLN A 266 -5.08 12.62 4.38
N PHE A 267 -3.91 13.20 4.12
CA PHE A 267 -3.29 13.20 2.80
C PHE A 267 -1.85 12.73 2.90
N HIS A 268 -1.56 11.60 2.26
CA HIS A 268 -0.20 11.12 2.15
C HIS A 268 0.42 11.67 0.86
N LEU A 269 1.30 12.67 0.99
CA LEU A 269 2.01 13.29 -0.12
C LEU A 269 3.44 12.75 -0.23
N SER A 270 3.80 12.18 -1.37
CA SER A 270 5.13 11.58 -1.58
C SER A 270 6.22 12.65 -1.72
N LEU A 271 6.95 12.98 -0.63
CA LEU A 271 8.04 13.96 -0.62
C LEU A 271 9.34 13.40 -1.21
N GLN A 272 9.80 12.30 -0.67
CA GLN A 272 11.05 11.59 -0.96
C GLN A 272 12.34 12.31 -0.52
N SER A 273 12.48 13.63 -0.68
CA SER A 273 13.58 14.47 -0.16
C SER A 273 13.11 15.91 0.00
N GLY A 274 13.63 16.61 0.99
CA GLY A 274 13.41 18.05 1.20
C GLY A 274 14.46 18.96 0.55
N CYS A 275 15.26 18.45 -0.38
CA CYS A 275 16.30 19.19 -1.09
C CYS A 275 16.12 19.09 -2.61
N ASP A 276 16.05 20.21 -3.31
CA ASP A 276 15.74 20.26 -4.74
C ASP A 276 16.76 19.55 -5.62
N THR A 277 18.06 19.63 -5.30
CA THR A 277 19.11 18.94 -6.05
C THR A 277 19.00 17.43 -5.91
N VAL A 278 18.56 16.91 -4.73
CA VAL A 278 18.28 15.50 -4.51
C VAL A 278 17.02 15.08 -5.27
N LEU A 279 15.94 15.87 -5.22
CA LEU A 279 14.71 15.63 -6.00
C LEU A 279 14.98 15.56 -7.51
N GLN A 280 15.84 16.43 -8.03
CA GLN A 280 16.27 16.40 -9.45
C GLN A 280 17.04 15.10 -9.76
N ARG A 281 17.98 14.66 -8.90
CA ARG A 281 18.68 13.37 -9.06
C ARG A 281 17.73 12.18 -8.98
N MET A 282 16.67 12.28 -8.17
CA MET A 282 15.57 11.28 -8.08
C MET A 282 14.63 11.32 -9.30
N LYS A 283 14.76 12.32 -10.22
CA LYS A 283 13.82 12.62 -11.31
C LYS A 283 12.39 12.87 -10.81
N ARG A 284 12.25 13.59 -9.68
CA ARG A 284 10.93 14.07 -9.24
C ARG A 284 10.49 15.24 -10.13
N LYS A 285 9.17 15.36 -10.31
CA LYS A 285 8.56 16.36 -11.21
C LYS A 285 8.06 17.60 -10.46
N TYR A 286 8.50 17.78 -9.23
CA TYR A 286 8.21 18.91 -8.36
C TYR A 286 9.48 19.28 -7.57
N ASP A 287 9.52 20.48 -7.07
CA ASP A 287 10.50 21.02 -6.15
C ASP A 287 9.89 21.22 -4.75
N THR A 288 10.71 21.66 -3.81
CA THR A 288 10.28 21.92 -2.42
C THR A 288 9.27 23.06 -2.35
N ALA A 289 9.37 24.08 -3.20
CA ALA A 289 8.42 25.20 -3.23
C ALA A 289 7.02 24.71 -3.61
N ARG A 290 6.91 23.93 -4.69
CA ARG A 290 5.64 23.35 -5.14
C ARG A 290 5.05 22.36 -4.10
N TYR A 291 5.92 21.60 -3.44
CA TYR A 291 5.49 20.70 -2.37
C TYR A 291 4.87 21.47 -1.20
N LEU A 292 5.56 22.52 -0.72
CA LEU A 292 5.08 23.35 0.38
C LEU A 292 3.77 24.07 0.04
N GLU A 293 3.59 24.49 -1.21
CA GLU A 293 2.32 25.03 -1.71
C GLU A 293 1.19 24.01 -1.55
N SER A 294 1.43 22.74 -1.91
CA SER A 294 0.44 21.67 -1.74
C SER A 294 0.05 21.48 -0.27
N VAL A 295 1.01 21.49 0.65
CA VAL A 295 0.75 21.39 2.09
C VAL A 295 -0.14 22.55 2.55
N ARG A 296 0.19 23.80 2.17
CA ARG A 296 -0.58 24.99 2.53
C ARG A 296 -2.00 24.96 1.97
N LEU A 297 -2.19 24.50 0.75
CA LEU A 297 -3.52 24.35 0.15
C LEU A 297 -4.35 23.36 0.97
N LEU A 298 -3.79 22.21 1.35
CA LEU A 298 -4.50 21.23 2.17
C LEU A 298 -4.85 21.81 3.54
N GLU A 299 -3.94 22.49 4.21
CA GLU A 299 -4.20 23.11 5.52
C GLU A 299 -5.31 24.17 5.45
N ASN A 300 -5.36 24.97 4.36
CA ASN A 300 -6.35 26.01 4.17
C ASN A 300 -7.75 25.45 3.90
N TYR A 301 -7.89 24.43 3.06
CA TYR A 301 -9.17 23.86 2.66
C TYR A 301 -9.68 22.74 3.59
N PHE A 302 -8.77 22.08 4.31
CA PHE A 302 -9.06 21.02 5.27
C PHE A 302 -8.43 21.33 6.62
N PRO A 303 -8.98 22.29 7.39
CA PRO A 303 -8.39 22.73 8.66
C PRO A 303 -8.16 21.56 9.63
N GLY A 304 -6.93 21.43 10.13
CA GLY A 304 -6.55 20.34 11.03
C GLY A 304 -6.29 18.99 10.35
N CYS A 305 -6.21 18.95 9.02
CA CYS A 305 -5.86 17.74 8.30
C CYS A 305 -4.51 17.17 8.73
N ALA A 306 -4.33 15.87 8.55
CA ALA A 306 -3.06 15.20 8.71
C ALA A 306 -2.36 15.09 7.35
N VAL A 307 -1.24 15.78 7.18
CA VAL A 307 -0.35 15.55 6.05
C VAL A 307 0.74 14.58 6.49
N THR A 308 0.85 13.46 5.78
CA THR A 308 1.86 12.42 6.02
C THR A 308 2.74 12.23 4.80
N THR A 309 3.96 11.68 4.97
CA THR A 309 4.87 11.52 3.84
C THR A 309 5.90 10.41 4.05
N ASP A 310 6.59 10.07 2.94
CA ASP A 310 7.77 9.22 2.93
C ASP A 310 9.01 10.07 2.60
N MET A 311 10.15 9.76 3.24
CA MET A 311 11.45 10.36 2.94
C MET A 311 12.51 9.28 2.79
N ILE A 312 13.33 9.40 1.75
CA ILE A 312 14.51 8.56 1.50
C ILE A 312 15.74 9.35 1.91
N VAL A 313 16.51 8.83 2.86
CA VAL A 313 17.77 9.42 3.30
C VAL A 313 18.97 8.68 2.71
N ALA A 314 20.10 9.35 2.65
CA ALA A 314 21.34 8.82 2.09
C ALA A 314 21.18 8.31 0.64
N PHE A 315 20.46 9.10 -0.16
CA PHE A 315 20.39 8.89 -1.61
C PHE A 315 21.77 9.03 -2.24
N PRO A 316 22.13 8.31 -3.32
CA PRO A 316 23.45 8.42 -3.93
C PRO A 316 23.88 9.86 -4.21
N GLY A 317 25.04 10.25 -3.69
CA GLY A 317 25.61 11.58 -3.81
C GLY A 317 24.94 12.67 -2.94
N GLU A 318 24.02 12.32 -2.03
CA GLU A 318 23.45 13.28 -1.07
C GLU A 318 24.52 13.77 -0.11
N THR A 319 24.83 15.08 -0.13
CA THR A 319 25.82 15.67 0.79
C THR A 319 25.22 15.88 2.19
N GLU A 320 26.05 16.26 3.16
CA GLU A 320 25.54 16.58 4.50
C GLU A 320 24.69 17.86 4.48
N GLU A 321 25.10 18.86 3.70
CA GLU A 321 24.35 20.11 3.53
C GLU A 321 22.97 19.86 2.92
N GLU A 322 22.87 19.00 1.90
CA GLU A 322 21.59 18.60 1.29
C GLU A 322 20.70 17.85 2.26
N PHE A 323 21.29 17.00 3.11
CA PHE A 323 20.55 16.32 4.16
C PHE A 323 20.03 17.29 5.22
N GLN A 324 20.84 18.26 5.67
CA GLN A 324 20.40 19.30 6.62
C GLN A 324 19.30 20.18 6.03
N GLN A 325 19.37 20.56 4.74
CA GLN A 325 18.29 21.26 4.04
C GLN A 325 17.00 20.43 4.07
N SER A 326 17.10 19.11 3.87
CA SER A 326 15.93 18.23 3.94
C SER A 326 15.32 18.20 5.34
N LEU A 327 16.12 18.16 6.41
CA LEU A 327 15.61 18.21 7.78
C LEU A 327 14.94 19.56 8.11
N GLU A 328 15.49 20.66 7.63
CA GLU A 328 14.87 21.97 7.79
C GLU A 328 13.54 22.07 7.04
N PHE A 329 13.50 21.55 5.82
CA PHE A 329 12.30 21.57 5.00
C PHE A 329 11.15 20.76 5.64
N ILE A 330 11.40 19.55 6.16
CA ILE A 330 10.35 18.75 6.79
C ILE A 330 9.77 19.44 8.03
N ARG A 331 10.61 20.15 8.84
CA ARG A 331 10.11 20.96 9.96
C ARG A 331 9.15 22.06 9.51
N ARG A 332 9.41 22.68 8.36
CA ARG A 332 8.52 23.71 7.78
C ARG A 332 7.19 23.14 7.34
N CYS A 333 7.15 21.87 6.89
CA CYS A 333 5.93 21.20 6.47
C CYS A 333 5.05 20.71 7.64
N ARG A 334 5.59 20.53 8.85
CA ARG A 334 4.86 20.12 10.06
C ARG A 334 4.03 18.85 9.88
N PHE A 335 4.63 17.81 9.34
CA PHE A 335 3.94 16.56 9.06
C PHE A 335 3.33 15.94 10.32
N ALA A 336 2.13 15.36 10.17
CA ALA A 336 1.47 14.60 11.23
C ALA A 336 2.17 13.26 11.50
N ASP A 337 2.76 12.67 10.45
CA ASP A 337 3.57 11.46 10.53
C ASP A 337 4.47 11.32 9.30
N MET A 338 5.59 10.60 9.44
CA MET A 338 6.54 10.35 8.37
C MET A 338 7.12 8.95 8.44
N HIS A 339 7.31 8.34 7.26
CA HIS A 339 8.12 7.14 7.13
C HIS A 339 9.49 7.47 6.56
N ILE A 340 10.54 7.12 7.30
CA ILE A 340 11.93 7.37 6.91
C ILE A 340 12.57 6.08 6.44
N PHE A 341 13.09 6.08 5.23
CA PHE A 341 13.75 4.93 4.62
C PHE A 341 15.19 5.27 4.25
N PRO A 342 16.19 4.48 4.66
CA PRO A 342 17.51 4.58 4.05
C PRO A 342 17.42 4.12 2.60
N TYR A 343 18.12 4.81 1.69
CA TYR A 343 18.17 4.41 0.30
C TYR A 343 18.59 2.93 0.15
N SER A 344 17.78 2.16 -0.54
CA SER A 344 17.99 0.75 -0.81
C SER A 344 18.31 0.55 -2.28
N ARG A 345 19.51 0.04 -2.57
CA ARG A 345 19.92 -0.29 -3.96
C ARG A 345 18.97 -1.30 -4.58
N ARG A 346 18.55 -1.02 -5.81
CA ARG A 346 17.66 -1.91 -6.58
C ARG A 346 18.27 -2.19 -7.95
N PRO A 347 18.75 -3.43 -8.20
CA PRO A 347 19.23 -3.81 -9.52
C PRO A 347 18.20 -3.50 -10.61
N GLY A 348 18.67 -2.98 -11.73
CA GLY A 348 17.81 -2.55 -12.82
C GLY A 348 17.32 -1.10 -12.75
N THR A 349 17.53 -0.39 -11.64
CA THR A 349 17.20 1.04 -11.53
C THR A 349 18.41 1.93 -11.84
N PRO A 350 18.20 3.17 -12.36
CA PRO A 350 19.31 4.09 -12.61
C PRO A 350 20.13 4.41 -11.36
N ALA A 351 19.49 4.60 -10.20
CA ALA A 351 20.16 4.96 -8.96
C ALA A 351 21.08 3.85 -8.41
N ASP A 352 20.85 2.59 -8.79
CA ASP A 352 21.76 1.49 -8.44
C ASP A 352 23.19 1.70 -8.96
N LYS A 353 23.32 2.36 -10.12
CA LYS A 353 24.60 2.62 -10.79
C LYS A 353 25.17 4.02 -10.53
N MET A 354 24.47 4.87 -9.78
CA MET A 354 24.96 6.22 -9.47
C MET A 354 26.18 6.17 -8.57
N PRO A 355 27.16 7.07 -8.77
CA PRO A 355 28.29 7.23 -7.85
C PRO A 355 27.81 7.82 -6.50
N GLY A 356 28.71 7.80 -5.49
CA GLY A 356 28.41 8.38 -4.18
C GLY A 356 27.44 7.54 -3.35
N GLN A 357 27.47 6.22 -3.49
CA GLN A 357 26.73 5.29 -2.63
C GLN A 357 27.21 5.38 -1.18
N HIS A 358 26.28 5.62 -0.26
CA HIS A 358 26.58 5.73 1.16
C HIS A 358 26.72 4.37 1.82
N ASN A 359 27.61 4.30 2.82
CA ASN A 359 27.76 3.12 3.68
C ASN A 359 26.61 3.02 4.70
N ASN A 360 26.53 1.88 5.40
CA ASN A 360 25.46 1.64 6.36
C ASN A 360 25.50 2.59 7.55
N ALA A 361 26.69 2.99 8.04
CA ALA A 361 26.82 3.91 9.16
C ALA A 361 26.20 5.27 8.84
N THR A 362 26.47 5.83 7.65
CA THR A 362 25.84 7.09 7.18
C THR A 362 24.32 6.93 7.06
N LYS A 363 23.86 5.83 6.48
CA LYS A 363 22.41 5.54 6.33
C LYS A 363 21.71 5.49 7.67
N GLU A 364 22.28 4.79 8.64
CA GLU A 364 21.73 4.69 9.99
C GLU A 364 21.75 6.02 10.75
N ALA A 365 22.84 6.78 10.65
CA ALA A 365 22.94 8.09 11.28
C ALA A 365 21.89 9.06 10.75
N ARG A 366 21.75 9.17 9.42
CA ARG A 366 20.74 10.03 8.79
C ARG A 366 19.32 9.55 9.07
N SER A 367 19.07 8.23 9.08
CA SER A 367 17.77 7.69 9.44
C SER A 367 17.38 8.07 10.87
N ARG A 368 18.29 7.88 11.85
CA ARG A 368 18.03 8.28 13.26
C ARG A 368 17.75 9.77 13.41
N ALA A 369 18.52 10.63 12.73
CA ALA A 369 18.32 12.08 12.80
C ALA A 369 16.96 12.49 12.20
N ALA A 370 16.58 11.92 11.04
CA ALA A 370 15.30 12.22 10.41
C ALA A 370 14.11 11.67 11.21
N ILE A 371 14.23 10.47 11.79
CA ILE A 371 13.21 9.87 12.66
C ILE A 371 12.98 10.75 13.90
N ALA A 372 14.02 11.25 14.54
CA ALA A 372 13.88 12.14 15.70
C ALA A 372 13.05 13.40 15.37
N VAL A 373 13.30 14.01 14.19
CA VAL A 373 12.51 15.16 13.72
C VAL A 373 11.06 14.76 13.43
N ALA A 374 10.86 13.60 12.81
CA ALA A 374 9.52 13.10 12.51
C ALA A 374 8.71 12.83 13.78
N GLU A 375 9.33 12.23 14.81
CA GLU A 375 8.69 11.96 16.11
C GLU A 375 8.32 13.25 16.85
N GLU A 376 9.19 14.27 16.80
CA GLU A 376 8.90 15.61 17.36
C GLU A 376 7.65 16.21 16.72
N MET A 377 7.60 16.29 15.39
CA MET A 377 6.45 16.82 14.65
C MET A 377 5.18 16.01 14.89
N SER A 378 5.27 14.69 14.90
CA SER A 378 4.12 13.80 15.15
C SER A 378 3.56 14.01 16.57
N ARG A 379 4.42 14.20 17.55
CA ARG A 379 4.01 14.54 18.93
C ARG A 379 3.31 15.88 18.99
N GLU A 380 3.88 16.93 18.36
CA GLU A 380 3.26 18.24 18.27
C GLU A 380 1.87 18.20 17.61
N TYR A 381 1.72 17.43 16.53
CA TYR A 381 0.44 17.24 15.87
C TYR A 381 -0.59 16.61 16.82
N ARG A 382 -0.21 15.53 17.51
CA ARG A 382 -1.09 14.83 18.47
C ARG A 382 -1.45 15.70 19.69
N GLN A 383 -0.52 16.52 20.17
CA GLN A 383 -0.80 17.47 21.27
C GLN A 383 -1.89 18.47 20.92
N LYS A 384 -1.98 18.93 19.66
CA LYS A 384 -3.03 19.84 19.18
C LYS A 384 -4.43 19.21 19.17
N LEU A 385 -4.53 17.89 19.32
CA LEU A 385 -5.80 17.16 19.34
C LEU A 385 -6.39 17.04 20.75
N ILE A 386 -5.63 17.29 21.80
CA ILE A 386 -6.11 17.20 23.20
C ILE A 386 -7.31 18.14 23.38
N GLY A 387 -8.39 17.62 23.99
CA GLY A 387 -9.66 18.30 24.17
C GLY A 387 -10.57 18.37 22.94
N LYS A 388 -10.13 17.82 21.80
CA LYS A 388 -10.94 17.81 20.58
C LYS A 388 -11.75 16.52 20.44
N PRO A 389 -12.99 16.60 19.92
CA PRO A 389 -13.76 15.42 19.54
C PRO A 389 -13.17 14.83 18.24
N LEU A 390 -13.01 13.50 18.20
CA LEU A 390 -12.63 12.76 17.01
C LEU A 390 -13.64 11.65 16.76
N GLU A 391 -14.13 11.53 15.54
CA GLU A 391 -14.86 10.35 15.10
C GLU A 391 -13.86 9.23 14.78
N VAL A 392 -13.99 8.10 15.47
CA VAL A 392 -13.06 6.95 15.40
C VAL A 392 -13.78 5.73 14.89
N LEU A 393 -13.17 5.05 13.91
CA LEU A 393 -13.54 3.69 13.53
C LEU A 393 -12.72 2.73 14.39
N PHE A 394 -13.37 2.00 15.29
CA PHE A 394 -12.72 1.03 16.16
C PHE A 394 -12.55 -0.31 15.46
N GLU A 395 -11.35 -0.90 15.57
CA GLU A 395 -10.91 -2.03 14.76
C GLU A 395 -10.47 -3.23 15.59
N GLU A 396 -9.60 -3.02 16.58
CA GLU A 396 -8.90 -4.10 17.29
C GLU A 396 -8.86 -3.84 18.80
N GLN A 397 -8.57 -4.90 19.56
CA GLN A 397 -8.21 -4.79 20.97
C GLN A 397 -6.69 -4.89 21.15
N ASP A 398 -6.11 -3.98 21.93
CA ASP A 398 -4.69 -3.95 22.28
C ASP A 398 -4.51 -3.60 23.76
N GLY A 399 -4.04 -4.59 24.57
CA GLY A 399 -3.67 -4.36 25.96
C GLY A 399 -4.78 -3.81 26.86
N GLY A 400 -6.04 -4.24 26.64
CA GLY A 400 -7.20 -3.80 27.44
C GLY A 400 -7.86 -2.52 26.94
N TYR A 401 -7.45 -2.02 25.78
CA TYR A 401 -8.09 -0.93 25.07
C TYR A 401 -8.65 -1.41 23.73
N PHE A 402 -9.75 -0.81 23.29
CA PHE A 402 -10.07 -0.81 21.86
C PHE A 402 -9.22 0.24 21.16
N THR A 403 -8.69 -0.11 20.00
CA THR A 403 -7.94 0.79 19.15
C THR A 403 -8.66 0.98 17.82
N GLY A 404 -8.53 2.16 17.27
CA GLY A 404 -9.09 2.50 15.96
C GLY A 404 -8.41 3.74 15.39
N HIS A 405 -8.86 4.15 14.23
CA HIS A 405 -8.32 5.34 13.58
C HIS A 405 -9.39 6.42 13.41
N ALA A 406 -9.00 7.63 13.77
CA ALA A 406 -9.81 8.81 13.50
C ALA A 406 -9.82 9.15 12.00
N MET A 407 -10.68 10.07 11.57
CA MET A 407 -10.73 10.51 10.18
C MET A 407 -9.38 11.07 9.69
N ASN A 408 -8.61 11.74 10.55
CA ASN A 408 -7.26 12.20 10.28
C ASN A 408 -6.17 11.13 10.43
N TYR A 409 -6.57 9.85 10.57
CA TYR A 409 -5.72 8.67 10.69
C TYR A 409 -4.88 8.57 11.97
N VAL A 410 -5.13 9.41 12.97
CA VAL A 410 -4.51 9.25 14.28
C VAL A 410 -5.07 8.01 14.95
N LYS A 411 -4.18 7.17 15.51
CA LYS A 411 -4.56 6.00 16.30
C LYS A 411 -5.11 6.46 17.64
N VAL A 412 -6.25 5.93 18.01
CA VAL A 412 -6.95 6.27 19.26
C VAL A 412 -7.07 5.03 20.12
N TYR A 413 -6.71 5.17 21.39
CA TYR A 413 -6.91 4.17 22.44
C TYR A 413 -8.11 4.57 23.30
N PHE A 414 -9.05 3.67 23.47
CA PHE A 414 -10.29 3.92 24.19
C PHE A 414 -10.66 2.74 25.08
N LYS A 415 -11.13 2.97 26.31
CA LYS A 415 -11.68 1.94 27.18
C LYS A 415 -13.16 1.72 26.85
N GLY A 416 -13.51 0.52 26.45
CA GLY A 416 -14.89 0.16 26.09
C GLY A 416 -15.02 -1.32 25.76
N GLU A 417 -16.22 -1.75 25.45
CA GLU A 417 -16.54 -3.12 25.08
C GLU A 417 -17.34 -3.15 23.79
N ASN A 418 -17.19 -4.23 23.00
CA ASN A 418 -17.97 -4.49 21.79
C ASN A 418 -17.92 -3.36 20.73
N LEU A 419 -16.74 -2.75 20.54
CA LEU A 419 -16.58 -1.61 19.62
C LEU A 419 -16.10 -2.00 18.22
N HIS A 420 -15.79 -3.27 17.96
CA HIS A 420 -15.31 -3.68 16.62
C HIS A 420 -16.28 -3.23 15.52
N ASN A 421 -15.73 -2.65 14.45
CA ASN A 421 -16.47 -2.11 13.29
C ASN A 421 -17.51 -1.02 13.65
N THR A 422 -17.29 -0.28 14.74
CA THR A 422 -18.17 0.83 15.14
C THR A 422 -17.51 2.18 14.93
N LEU A 423 -18.32 3.17 14.52
CA LEU A 423 -17.96 4.58 14.50
C LEU A 423 -18.46 5.24 15.78
N LYS A 424 -17.56 5.92 16.50
CA LYS A 424 -17.91 6.64 17.73
C LYS A 424 -17.09 7.92 17.83
N THR A 425 -17.76 9.01 18.21
CA THR A 425 -17.07 10.26 18.57
C THR A 425 -16.59 10.17 20.02
N VAL A 426 -15.30 10.43 20.22
CA VAL A 426 -14.62 10.42 21.52
C VAL A 426 -13.78 11.67 21.70
N THR A 427 -13.54 12.08 22.94
CA THR A 427 -12.72 13.28 23.23
C THR A 427 -11.30 12.86 23.60
N VAL A 428 -10.30 13.46 22.95
CA VAL A 428 -8.89 13.19 23.22
C VAL A 428 -8.49 13.77 24.56
N THR A 429 -7.87 12.95 25.42
CA THR A 429 -7.42 13.38 26.75
C THR A 429 -5.92 13.62 26.84
N GLU A 430 -5.12 12.79 26.19
CA GLU A 430 -3.65 12.90 26.22
C GLU A 430 -2.98 12.22 25.02
N VAL A 431 -1.72 12.55 24.76
CA VAL A 431 -0.85 11.78 23.84
C VAL A 431 -0.46 10.47 24.52
N TYR A 432 -0.68 9.35 23.84
CA TYR A 432 -0.43 8.04 24.41
C TYR A 432 0.21 7.11 23.38
N ARG A 433 1.35 6.50 23.73
CA ARG A 433 2.12 5.59 22.85
C ARG A 433 2.34 6.19 21.45
N ASP A 434 1.92 5.44 20.41
CA ASP A 434 1.95 5.83 19.00
C ASP A 434 0.72 6.63 18.54
N GLY A 435 -0.20 6.98 19.46
CA GLY A 435 -1.46 7.65 19.19
C GLY A 435 -1.88 8.61 20.29
N VAL A 436 -3.17 8.61 20.60
CA VAL A 436 -3.81 9.39 21.65
C VAL A 436 -4.75 8.54 22.50
N MET A 437 -4.92 8.88 23.79
CA MET A 437 -5.96 8.34 24.65
C MET A 437 -7.22 9.19 24.48
N ALA A 438 -8.39 8.56 24.59
CA ALA A 438 -9.69 9.25 24.54
C ALA A 438 -10.70 8.63 25.53
N GLU A 439 -11.74 9.42 25.85
CA GLU A 439 -12.88 9.07 26.68
C GLU A 439 -14.23 9.39 26.01
#